data_d5d1cc272839bd2ec00a82d3ccc8fc06
#
_entry.id   d5d1cc272839bd2ec00a82d3ccc8fc06
#
_cell.length_a   1.000
_cell.length_b   1.000
_cell.length_c   1.000
_cell.angle_alpha   90.00
_cell.angle_beta   90.00
_cell.angle_gamma   90.00
#
_symmetry.space_group_name_H-M   'P 1'
#
loop_
_entity.id
_entity.type
_entity.pdbx_description
1 polymer ?
#
loop_
_entity_poly.entity_id
_entity_poly.type
_entity_poly.pdbx_seq_one_letter_code
_entity_poly.pdbx_strand_id
1 'polypeptide(L)'
;VSRPGRHSDHCAPGSSRHIDPHEYATVHGPRAGDRVRLGDSGLVVRVESDAQAYGDEFLAGFGKTARDGMHLKAAAVRDTCDVVITNVLVIDAVLGVRKVSVGIREGRIHAIGRAGNPDTLDGVDVVVGTGTTMIPGEGLIATAGAIDTHVHLLSPRIMEASLASGVTTVIGQEIGPTWGVGVNSPWALGLGFGAFDSWPVNVGFLARGSASREAPLVEALAEGGACGFKVHEDMGAHTRALDTALRVAEDHDVQVALHSDGLNECLSVEDTLSVLEGRTIHAFHIEGCGGGHVPNVLKMAGVANVIGSSTNPTLPFGRDAVAEHYGMIVSVHALKTDLPGDAAMARDRIRAGTMGAEDVLHDLGVIGITSSDAQGMGRAGETVRRTFATAAKMKAELGPLDGDGPDDDNARVLRYIAKLTINPAIAHGLAHEVGSIEVGKMADIVLWRPPFFGAKPQMVIKNGFPAYGVTGDPNAATDTCEPLVLGPLFGAHGAAPADLSVAFVSRAAAEAGSSGSPYDALTTRRRRVAVRGTRGIGPADMIRNARLGRVDVDPRDGLVTLDREPVRSGPAQEVSLNRLYFL
;
A
#
# COMPACT_ATOMS: atom_id res chain seq x y z
N VAL A 1 -5.25 -46.67 -14.94
CA VAL A 1 -4.35 -46.11 -15.97
C VAL A 1 -5.13 -46.03 -17.25
N SER A 2 -5.80 -44.89 -17.50
CA SER A 2 -6.48 -44.59 -18.75
C SER A 2 -5.43 -44.05 -19.75
N ARG A 3 -5.39 -44.61 -20.94
CA ARG A 3 -4.52 -44.16 -22.02
C ARG A 3 -4.85 -42.72 -22.43
N PRO A 4 -3.86 -41.85 -22.65
CA PRO A 4 -4.14 -40.53 -23.21
C PRO A 4 -4.61 -40.68 -24.65
N GLY A 5 -5.73 -40.00 -24.97
CA GLY A 5 -6.28 -39.91 -26.32
C GLY A 5 -5.26 -39.26 -27.28
N ARG A 6 -5.21 -39.74 -28.51
CA ARG A 6 -4.35 -39.20 -29.56
C ARG A 6 -4.79 -37.79 -29.91
N HIS A 7 -4.01 -36.77 -29.56
CA HIS A 7 -4.11 -35.45 -30.15
C HIS A 7 -3.50 -35.47 -31.55
N SER A 8 -4.31 -35.63 -32.57
CA SER A 8 -3.95 -35.34 -33.95
C SER A 8 -5.19 -35.08 -34.77
N ASP A 9 -5.93 -34.02 -34.43
CA ASP A 9 -6.84 -33.40 -35.42
C ASP A 9 -6.18 -32.09 -35.86
N HIS A 10 -5.38 -32.15 -36.91
CA HIS A 10 -5.01 -30.95 -37.66
C HIS A 10 -6.32 -30.35 -38.19
N CYS A 11 -6.72 -29.20 -37.68
CA CYS A 11 -7.89 -28.48 -38.20
C CYS A 11 -7.70 -28.22 -39.68
N ALA A 12 -8.66 -28.63 -40.49
CA ALA A 12 -8.70 -28.25 -41.91
C ALA A 12 -8.81 -26.71 -42.02
N PRO A 13 -8.11 -26.07 -42.99
CA PRO A 13 -8.21 -24.65 -43.21
C PRO A 13 -9.71 -24.23 -43.36
N GLY A 14 -10.15 -23.31 -42.51
CA GLY A 14 -11.53 -22.82 -42.49
C GLY A 14 -12.49 -23.51 -41.52
N SER A 15 -12.05 -24.46 -40.70
CA SER A 15 -12.87 -25.00 -39.60
C SER A 15 -12.78 -24.07 -38.37
N SER A 16 -13.90 -23.57 -37.86
CA SER A 16 -13.95 -22.90 -36.56
C SER A 16 -13.87 -23.94 -35.44
N ARG A 17 -12.94 -23.76 -34.48
CA ARG A 17 -12.88 -24.57 -33.28
C ARG A 17 -13.54 -23.81 -32.12
N HIS A 18 -14.51 -24.42 -31.51
CA HIS A 18 -15.09 -23.91 -30.28
C HIS A 18 -14.12 -24.27 -29.11
N ILE A 19 -13.68 -23.28 -28.35
CA ILE A 19 -12.88 -23.45 -27.11
C ILE A 19 -13.85 -23.26 -25.94
N ASP A 20 -13.83 -24.22 -25.00
CA ASP A 20 -14.62 -24.11 -23.78
C ASP A 20 -14.17 -22.88 -22.96
N PRO A 21 -15.09 -22.12 -22.35
CA PRO A 21 -14.74 -20.95 -21.55
C PRO A 21 -13.70 -21.21 -20.44
N HIS A 22 -13.73 -22.37 -19.81
CA HIS A 22 -12.77 -22.74 -18.77
C HIS A 22 -11.39 -23.04 -19.38
N GLU A 23 -11.34 -23.73 -20.51
CA GLU A 23 -10.10 -23.97 -21.26
C GLU A 23 -9.49 -22.62 -21.70
N TYR A 24 -10.31 -21.72 -22.23
CA TYR A 24 -9.87 -20.37 -22.60
C TYR A 24 -9.28 -19.61 -21.41
N ALA A 25 -9.99 -19.55 -20.28
CA ALA A 25 -9.55 -18.84 -19.09
C ALA A 25 -8.25 -19.42 -18.50
N THR A 26 -8.03 -20.74 -18.65
CA THR A 26 -6.80 -21.40 -18.19
C THR A 26 -5.58 -20.96 -18.99
N VAL A 27 -5.74 -20.71 -20.30
CA VAL A 27 -4.64 -20.36 -21.21
C VAL A 27 -4.44 -18.84 -21.29
N HIS A 28 -5.54 -18.07 -21.34
CA HIS A 28 -5.54 -16.64 -21.67
C HIS A 28 -5.94 -15.74 -20.48
N GLY A 29 -6.22 -16.33 -19.31
CA GLY A 29 -6.80 -15.60 -18.18
C GLY A 29 -8.31 -15.35 -18.31
N PRO A 30 -8.95 -14.77 -17.28
CA PRO A 30 -10.38 -14.53 -17.24
C PRO A 30 -10.79 -13.50 -18.32
N ARG A 31 -12.03 -13.63 -18.83
CA ARG A 31 -12.62 -12.72 -19.82
C ARG A 31 -13.48 -11.65 -19.14
N ALA A 32 -13.88 -10.64 -19.88
CA ALA A 32 -14.90 -9.70 -19.43
C ALA A 32 -16.17 -10.45 -18.97
N GLY A 33 -16.65 -10.13 -17.77
CA GLY A 33 -17.78 -10.79 -17.11
C GLY A 33 -17.43 -12.00 -16.26
N ASP A 34 -16.25 -12.60 -16.42
CA ASP A 34 -15.80 -13.71 -15.57
C ASP A 34 -15.52 -13.22 -14.14
N ARG A 35 -15.65 -14.13 -13.17
CA ARG A 35 -15.47 -13.85 -11.74
C ARG A 35 -14.22 -14.51 -11.20
N VAL A 36 -13.47 -13.78 -10.40
CA VAL A 36 -12.23 -14.24 -9.77
C VAL A 36 -12.34 -14.11 -8.26
N ARG A 37 -12.14 -15.21 -7.55
CA ARG A 37 -12.14 -15.25 -6.10
C ARG A 37 -10.78 -14.80 -5.56
N LEU A 38 -10.79 -14.00 -4.50
CA LEU A 38 -9.60 -13.46 -3.85
C LEU A 38 -9.24 -14.27 -2.59
N GLY A 39 -8.30 -15.19 -2.70
CA GLY A 39 -7.88 -16.06 -1.61
C GLY A 39 -9.03 -16.89 -1.03
N ASP A 40 -9.02 -17.08 0.28
CA ASP A 40 -10.10 -17.69 1.07
C ASP A 40 -11.03 -16.65 1.72
N SER A 41 -10.93 -15.37 1.29
CA SER A 41 -11.67 -14.25 1.88
C SER A 41 -13.18 -14.25 1.61
N GLY A 42 -13.65 -15.02 0.62
CA GLY A 42 -15.02 -14.94 0.15
C GLY A 42 -15.31 -13.71 -0.73
N LEU A 43 -14.34 -12.82 -0.91
CA LEU A 43 -14.46 -11.71 -1.86
C LEU A 43 -14.29 -12.20 -3.30
N VAL A 44 -15.09 -11.66 -4.19
CA VAL A 44 -15.12 -12.01 -5.62
C VAL A 44 -15.10 -10.72 -6.44
N VAL A 45 -14.20 -10.64 -7.40
CA VAL A 45 -14.21 -9.56 -8.39
C VAL A 45 -14.73 -10.06 -9.73
N ARG A 46 -15.44 -9.20 -10.44
CA ARG A 46 -15.87 -9.42 -11.82
C ARG A 46 -15.01 -8.58 -12.75
N VAL A 47 -14.51 -9.19 -13.82
CA VAL A 47 -13.75 -8.50 -14.85
C VAL A 47 -14.67 -7.54 -15.62
N GLU A 48 -14.39 -6.25 -15.55
CA GLU A 48 -15.20 -5.20 -16.16
C GLU A 48 -14.94 -5.08 -17.67
N SER A 49 -13.70 -5.28 -18.09
CA SER A 49 -13.28 -5.22 -19.50
C SER A 49 -12.07 -6.10 -19.77
N ASP A 50 -11.92 -6.50 -21.03
CA ASP A 50 -10.81 -7.28 -21.57
C ASP A 50 -10.30 -6.60 -22.84
N ALA A 51 -9.02 -6.27 -22.86
CA ALA A 51 -8.39 -5.61 -24.00
C ALA A 51 -7.99 -6.56 -25.13
N GLN A 52 -8.09 -7.87 -24.93
CA GLN A 52 -7.77 -8.84 -25.98
C GLN A 52 -8.82 -8.90 -27.08
N ALA A 53 -8.38 -9.19 -28.31
CA ALA A 53 -9.26 -9.61 -29.39
C ALA A 53 -9.29 -11.15 -29.44
N TYR A 54 -10.46 -11.73 -29.24
CA TYR A 54 -10.64 -13.17 -29.20
C TYR A 54 -10.35 -13.81 -30.55
N GLY A 55 -9.46 -14.81 -30.55
CA GLY A 55 -8.97 -15.48 -31.74
C GLY A 55 -7.69 -14.88 -32.32
N ASP A 56 -7.21 -13.77 -31.74
CA ASP A 56 -5.98 -13.08 -32.15
C ASP A 56 -5.21 -12.62 -30.88
N GLU A 57 -5.07 -13.53 -29.94
CA GLU A 57 -4.44 -13.27 -28.64
C GLU A 57 -2.92 -13.22 -28.76
N PHE A 58 -2.32 -12.23 -28.09
CA PHE A 58 -0.89 -12.18 -27.87
C PHE A 58 -0.51 -13.08 -26.68
N LEU A 59 0.37 -14.07 -26.91
CA LEU A 59 0.88 -14.97 -25.89
C LEU A 59 2.38 -15.17 -26.01
N ALA A 60 3.11 -15.01 -24.89
CA ALA A 60 4.52 -15.35 -24.76
C ALA A 60 4.70 -16.84 -24.40
N GLY A 61 5.81 -17.45 -24.85
CA GLY A 61 6.21 -18.80 -24.52
C GLY A 61 6.40 -19.75 -25.69
N PHE A 62 6.75 -20.99 -25.42
CA PHE A 62 7.02 -22.02 -26.43
C PHE A 62 5.79 -22.30 -27.29
N GLY A 63 5.99 -22.22 -28.61
CA GLY A 63 4.91 -22.50 -29.58
C GLY A 63 3.78 -21.47 -29.57
N LYS A 64 3.92 -20.34 -28.84
CA LYS A 64 2.95 -19.27 -28.76
C LYS A 64 3.16 -18.22 -29.86
N THR A 65 2.40 -17.13 -29.81
CA THR A 65 2.30 -16.17 -30.90
C THR A 65 3.41 -15.11 -30.91
N ALA A 66 4.10 -14.89 -29.76
CA ALA A 66 5.20 -13.92 -29.64
C ALA A 66 6.45 -14.35 -30.40
N ARG A 67 6.52 -14.03 -31.70
CA ARG A 67 7.65 -14.31 -32.58
C ARG A 67 7.98 -13.07 -33.41
N ASP A 68 9.27 -12.92 -33.76
CA ASP A 68 9.77 -11.81 -34.59
C ASP A 68 9.02 -11.74 -35.91
N GLY A 69 8.61 -10.53 -36.27
CA GLY A 69 7.81 -10.25 -37.48
C GLY A 69 6.37 -10.77 -37.47
N MET A 70 5.96 -11.44 -36.39
CA MET A 70 4.54 -11.80 -36.15
C MET A 70 3.96 -10.86 -35.08
N HIS A 71 3.82 -11.33 -33.85
CA HIS A 71 3.33 -10.52 -32.75
C HIS A 71 4.44 -9.70 -32.05
N LEU A 72 5.73 -9.91 -32.39
CA LEU A 72 6.82 -9.03 -32.01
C LEU A 72 7.18 -8.12 -33.19
N LYS A 73 7.25 -6.82 -32.90
CA LYS A 73 7.66 -5.82 -33.91
C LYS A 73 9.15 -5.91 -34.20
N ALA A 74 9.51 -6.02 -35.46
CA ALA A 74 10.87 -5.94 -35.95
C ALA A 74 11.34 -4.47 -35.97
N ALA A 75 11.62 -3.90 -34.80
CA ALA A 75 11.96 -2.49 -34.62
C ALA A 75 13.18 -2.34 -33.68
N ALA A 76 13.74 -1.15 -33.63
CA ALA A 76 14.76 -0.82 -32.64
C ALA A 76 14.17 -0.91 -31.22
N VAL A 77 14.96 -1.37 -30.25
CA VAL A 77 14.53 -1.54 -28.84
C VAL A 77 13.91 -0.26 -28.29
N ARG A 78 14.46 0.90 -28.62
CA ARG A 78 13.94 2.20 -28.19
C ARG A 78 12.50 2.52 -28.67
N ASP A 79 11.98 1.79 -29.66
CA ASP A 79 10.64 2.01 -30.23
C ASP A 79 9.60 1.03 -29.68
N THR A 80 9.99 0.20 -28.71
CA THR A 80 9.16 -0.82 -28.05
C THR A 80 9.24 -0.69 -26.53
N CYS A 81 8.40 -1.40 -25.81
CA CYS A 81 8.50 -1.48 -24.34
C CYS A 81 9.73 -2.30 -23.91
N ASP A 82 10.34 -1.93 -22.78
CA ASP A 82 11.44 -2.70 -22.17
C ASP A 82 10.91 -3.96 -21.49
N VAL A 83 9.76 -3.83 -20.81
CA VAL A 83 9.07 -4.91 -20.11
C VAL A 83 7.60 -4.84 -20.43
N VAL A 84 6.96 -6.00 -20.60
CA VAL A 84 5.50 -6.11 -20.74
C VAL A 84 4.99 -7.21 -19.83
N ILE A 85 4.02 -6.88 -18.99
CA ILE A 85 3.21 -7.86 -18.25
C ILE A 85 2.01 -8.17 -19.14
N THR A 86 1.93 -9.40 -19.65
CA THR A 86 0.90 -9.77 -20.64
C THR A 86 -0.41 -10.17 -19.97
N ASN A 87 -1.54 -9.70 -20.49
CA ASN A 87 -2.91 -10.21 -20.19
C ASN A 87 -3.23 -10.40 -18.71
N VAL A 88 -2.79 -9.50 -17.87
CA VAL A 88 -2.95 -9.57 -16.41
C VAL A 88 -4.27 -8.94 -15.98
N LEU A 89 -4.89 -9.49 -14.95
CA LEU A 89 -6.06 -8.88 -14.31
C LEU A 89 -5.63 -7.74 -13.39
N VAL A 90 -5.72 -6.52 -13.85
CA VAL A 90 -5.46 -5.32 -13.02
C VAL A 90 -6.63 -5.09 -12.08
N ILE A 91 -6.35 -4.96 -10.77
CA ILE A 91 -7.28 -4.45 -9.75
C ILE A 91 -6.66 -3.17 -9.20
N ASP A 92 -7.20 -2.04 -9.62
CA ASP A 92 -6.67 -0.71 -9.28
C ASP A 92 -7.80 0.26 -8.93
N ALA A 93 -7.62 1.05 -7.87
CA ALA A 93 -8.66 1.94 -7.36
C ALA A 93 -9.11 3.01 -8.37
N VAL A 94 -8.23 3.38 -9.30
CA VAL A 94 -8.48 4.38 -10.35
C VAL A 94 -9.00 3.71 -11.62
N LEU A 95 -8.35 2.63 -12.07
CA LEU A 95 -8.66 1.96 -13.33
C LEU A 95 -9.83 0.98 -13.26
N GLY A 96 -10.16 0.45 -12.06
CA GLY A 96 -11.16 -0.61 -11.91
C GLY A 96 -10.56 -2.02 -12.01
N VAL A 97 -11.38 -2.98 -12.46
CA VAL A 97 -11.05 -4.40 -12.59
C VAL A 97 -10.99 -4.78 -14.07
N ARG A 98 -9.79 -4.77 -14.66
CA ARG A 98 -9.60 -4.90 -16.10
C ARG A 98 -8.53 -5.93 -16.47
N LYS A 99 -8.79 -6.76 -17.48
CA LYS A 99 -7.75 -7.57 -18.09
C LYS A 99 -7.08 -6.78 -19.21
N VAL A 100 -5.78 -6.50 -19.00
CA VAL A 100 -4.96 -5.70 -19.91
C VAL A 100 -3.51 -6.21 -19.90
N SER A 101 -2.73 -5.79 -20.88
CA SER A 101 -1.28 -5.83 -20.79
C SER A 101 -0.76 -4.48 -20.30
N VAL A 102 0.32 -4.50 -19.50
CA VAL A 102 0.98 -3.30 -18.98
C VAL A 102 2.37 -3.21 -19.59
N GLY A 103 2.58 -2.20 -20.42
CA GLY A 103 3.87 -1.90 -21.05
C GLY A 103 4.67 -0.92 -20.22
N ILE A 104 5.92 -1.25 -19.99
CA ILE A 104 6.85 -0.48 -19.15
C ILE A 104 8.04 -0.05 -19.99
N ARG A 105 8.46 1.20 -19.83
CA ARG A 105 9.62 1.77 -20.49
C ARG A 105 10.36 2.69 -19.53
N GLU A 106 11.67 2.52 -19.43
CA GLU A 106 12.53 3.31 -18.55
C GLU A 106 12.01 3.36 -17.10
N GLY A 107 11.48 2.22 -16.62
CA GLY A 107 10.93 2.07 -15.27
C GLY A 107 9.54 2.66 -15.06
N ARG A 108 8.92 3.28 -16.06
CA ARG A 108 7.59 3.88 -15.97
C ARG A 108 6.56 3.10 -16.75
N ILE A 109 5.33 3.11 -16.29
CA ILE A 109 4.19 2.61 -17.03
C ILE A 109 4.04 3.48 -18.28
N HIS A 110 4.26 2.88 -19.46
CA HIS A 110 4.27 3.57 -20.74
C HIS A 110 2.94 3.48 -21.46
N ALA A 111 2.33 2.30 -21.43
CA ALA A 111 1.05 2.04 -22.08
C ALA A 111 0.28 0.91 -21.35
N ILE A 112 -1.05 0.92 -21.47
CA ILE A 112 -1.95 -0.08 -20.87
C ILE A 112 -3.00 -0.42 -21.93
N GLY A 113 -3.19 -1.71 -22.21
CA GLY A 113 -4.18 -2.15 -23.18
C GLY A 113 -3.79 -3.45 -23.88
N ARG A 114 -4.00 -3.54 -25.17
CA ARG A 114 -3.65 -4.71 -25.99
C ARG A 114 -2.16 -4.70 -26.34
N ALA A 115 -1.45 -5.78 -26.03
CA ALA A 115 -0.06 -5.96 -26.42
C ALA A 115 0.08 -6.59 -27.80
N GLY A 116 1.15 -6.23 -28.52
CA GLY A 116 1.49 -6.89 -29.76
C GLY A 116 2.34 -6.03 -30.72
N ASN A 117 2.27 -6.42 -31.98
CA ASN A 117 2.91 -5.75 -33.10
C ASN A 117 1.85 -4.99 -33.93
N PRO A 118 1.87 -3.65 -33.96
CA PRO A 118 0.88 -2.87 -34.72
C PRO A 118 0.97 -3.05 -36.24
N ASP A 119 2.06 -3.66 -36.73
CA ASP A 119 2.20 -3.95 -38.17
C ASP A 119 1.41 -5.19 -38.60
N THR A 120 0.96 -6.03 -37.64
CA THR A 120 0.26 -7.29 -37.89
C THR A 120 -1.06 -7.42 -37.13
N LEU A 121 -1.28 -6.59 -36.11
CA LEU A 121 -2.45 -6.62 -35.23
C LEU A 121 -3.09 -5.24 -35.14
N ASP A 122 -4.41 -5.19 -35.21
CA ASP A 122 -5.18 -3.97 -34.98
C ASP A 122 -5.34 -3.65 -33.49
N GLY A 123 -5.46 -2.37 -33.13
CA GLY A 123 -5.77 -1.91 -31.78
C GLY A 123 -4.68 -2.21 -30.76
N VAL A 124 -3.43 -2.26 -31.17
CA VAL A 124 -2.28 -2.42 -30.27
C VAL A 124 -1.95 -1.11 -29.56
N ASP A 125 -2.03 -1.14 -28.22
CA ASP A 125 -1.64 -0.04 -27.34
C ASP A 125 -0.20 -0.21 -26.83
N VAL A 126 0.18 -1.46 -26.55
CA VAL A 126 1.45 -1.85 -25.92
C VAL A 126 2.34 -2.52 -26.97
N VAL A 127 3.29 -1.78 -27.50
CA VAL A 127 4.17 -2.27 -28.58
C VAL A 127 5.24 -3.18 -28.02
N VAL A 128 5.26 -4.43 -28.46
CA VAL A 128 6.21 -5.47 -28.05
C VAL A 128 7.20 -5.72 -29.17
N GLY A 129 8.48 -5.79 -28.84
CA GLY A 129 9.56 -6.06 -29.80
C GLY A 129 10.45 -7.21 -29.37
N THR A 130 11.45 -7.51 -30.18
CA THR A 130 12.42 -8.59 -29.92
C THR A 130 13.32 -8.33 -28.70
N GLY A 131 13.45 -7.06 -28.27
CA GLY A 131 14.19 -6.67 -27.05
C GLY A 131 13.34 -6.60 -25.79
N THR A 132 12.03 -6.84 -25.88
CA THR A 132 11.09 -6.73 -24.74
C THR A 132 11.18 -7.95 -23.83
N THR A 133 11.38 -7.74 -22.54
CA THR A 133 11.19 -8.78 -21.50
C THR A 133 9.69 -8.98 -21.26
N MET A 134 9.22 -10.20 -21.44
CA MET A 134 7.80 -10.53 -21.25
C MET A 134 7.61 -11.27 -19.94
N ILE A 135 6.69 -10.78 -19.11
CA ILE A 135 6.24 -11.41 -17.86
C ILE A 135 4.83 -11.94 -18.12
N PRO A 136 4.63 -13.27 -18.17
CA PRO A 136 3.31 -13.86 -18.33
C PRO A 136 2.39 -13.45 -17.17
N GLY A 137 1.31 -12.74 -17.49
CA GLY A 137 0.31 -12.27 -16.53
C GLY A 137 -1.00 -13.06 -16.57
N GLU A 138 -1.14 -13.99 -17.51
CA GLU A 138 -2.33 -14.81 -17.67
C GLU A 138 -2.67 -15.58 -16.40
N GLY A 139 -3.87 -15.33 -15.85
CA GLY A 139 -4.30 -15.91 -14.59
C GLY A 139 -3.72 -15.27 -13.33
N LEU A 140 -2.88 -14.22 -13.45
CA LEU A 140 -2.41 -13.43 -12.33
C LEU A 140 -3.25 -12.15 -12.15
N ILE A 141 -3.22 -11.63 -10.92
CA ILE A 141 -3.74 -10.33 -10.57
C ILE A 141 -2.57 -9.36 -10.42
N ALA A 142 -2.69 -8.15 -10.97
CA ALA A 142 -1.77 -7.04 -10.75
C ALA A 142 -2.42 -5.95 -9.91
N THR A 143 -1.71 -5.48 -8.89
CA THR A 143 -2.06 -4.27 -8.12
C THR A 143 -0.89 -3.31 -8.15
N ALA A 144 -1.15 -2.01 -7.93
CA ALA A 144 -0.07 -1.11 -7.56
C ALA A 144 0.58 -1.60 -6.26
N GLY A 145 1.87 -1.35 -6.10
CA GLY A 145 2.57 -1.66 -4.85
C GLY A 145 1.97 -0.89 -3.69
N ALA A 146 1.78 -1.56 -2.56
CA ALA A 146 1.24 -0.94 -1.36
C ALA A 146 2.21 0.10 -0.78
N ILE A 147 1.64 1.09 -0.11
CA ILE A 147 2.34 2.19 0.54
C ILE A 147 2.05 2.15 2.04
N ASP A 148 3.07 1.95 2.85
CA ASP A 148 2.95 1.97 4.29
C ASP A 148 3.46 3.31 4.83
N THR A 149 2.56 4.10 5.39
CA THR A 149 2.86 5.46 5.86
C THR A 149 3.07 5.58 7.36
N HIS A 150 3.04 4.45 8.08
CA HIS A 150 3.26 4.43 9.52
C HIS A 150 4.21 3.29 9.89
N VAL A 151 5.50 3.58 9.89
CA VAL A 151 6.57 2.62 10.22
C VAL A 151 7.60 3.31 11.12
N HIS A 152 7.90 2.69 12.26
CA HIS A 152 9.04 3.07 13.09
C HIS A 152 10.31 2.44 12.52
N LEU A 153 11.32 3.25 12.19
CA LEU A 153 12.51 2.78 11.49
C LEU A 153 13.65 2.47 12.47
N LEU A 154 13.41 1.51 13.36
CA LEU A 154 14.41 1.02 14.30
C LEU A 154 15.47 0.15 13.61
N SER A 155 15.10 -0.54 12.54
CA SER A 155 15.97 -1.40 11.75
C SER A 155 15.57 -1.44 10.28
N PRO A 156 16.50 -1.33 9.33
CA PRO A 156 16.21 -1.44 7.89
C PRO A 156 15.75 -2.85 7.47
N ARG A 157 15.91 -3.88 8.30
CA ARG A 157 15.44 -5.25 8.01
C ARG A 157 13.92 -5.35 7.81
N ILE A 158 13.17 -4.35 8.26
CA ILE A 158 11.72 -4.25 8.02
C ILE A 158 11.38 -4.29 6.53
N MET A 159 12.29 -3.86 5.66
CA MET A 159 12.08 -3.79 4.21
C MET A 159 11.89 -5.18 3.57
N GLU A 160 12.48 -6.22 4.14
CA GLU A 160 12.25 -7.60 3.68
C GLU A 160 10.80 -8.01 3.91
N ALA A 161 10.26 -7.77 5.11
CA ALA A 161 8.87 -8.06 5.43
C ALA A 161 7.90 -7.20 4.59
N SER A 162 8.26 -5.94 4.32
CA SER A 162 7.49 -5.04 3.46
C SER A 162 7.39 -5.60 2.04
N LEU A 163 8.51 -5.95 1.41
CA LEU A 163 8.54 -6.54 0.07
C LEU A 163 7.78 -7.87 0.02
N ALA A 164 8.00 -8.74 1.01
CA ALA A 164 7.34 -10.05 1.10
C ALA A 164 5.80 -9.94 1.20
N SER A 165 5.27 -8.79 1.56
CA SER A 165 3.82 -8.51 1.64
C SER A 165 3.29 -7.63 0.51
N GLY A 166 4.13 -7.23 -0.45
CA GLY A 166 3.74 -6.37 -1.57
C GLY A 166 3.79 -4.86 -1.28
N VAL A 167 4.42 -4.45 -0.17
CA VAL A 167 4.70 -3.03 0.11
C VAL A 167 5.95 -2.60 -0.64
N THR A 168 5.83 -1.59 -1.48
CA THR A 168 6.92 -1.07 -2.33
C THR A 168 7.39 0.33 -1.95
N THR A 169 6.62 1.01 -1.10
CA THR A 169 6.93 2.36 -0.60
C THR A 169 6.67 2.44 0.89
N VAL A 170 7.63 3.00 1.62
CA VAL A 170 7.54 3.21 3.06
C VAL A 170 7.80 4.67 3.39
N ILE A 171 6.87 5.29 4.09
CA ILE A 171 7.06 6.59 4.73
C ILE A 171 7.22 6.32 6.22
N GLY A 172 8.46 6.38 6.66
CA GLY A 172 8.83 6.03 8.02
C GLY A 172 9.14 7.22 8.90
N GLN A 173 9.22 6.98 10.20
CA GLN A 173 9.47 7.97 11.22
C GLN A 173 10.54 7.48 12.20
N GLU A 174 11.16 8.42 12.91
CA GLU A 174 12.01 8.11 14.06
C GLU A 174 13.15 7.15 13.75
N ILE A 175 14.09 7.60 12.94
CA ILE A 175 15.27 6.80 12.59
C ILE A 175 16.11 6.54 13.83
N GLY A 176 16.39 5.28 14.10
CA GLY A 176 17.28 4.85 15.15
C GLY A 176 16.63 4.03 16.26
N PRO A 177 17.38 3.64 17.28
CA PRO A 177 17.00 2.57 18.21
C PRO A 177 16.03 3.01 19.32
N THR A 178 15.69 4.30 19.40
CA THR A 178 14.82 4.83 20.45
C THR A 178 13.87 5.85 19.90
N TRP A 179 12.66 5.85 20.43
CA TRP A 179 11.68 6.91 20.21
C TRP A 179 12.05 8.14 21.01
N GLY A 180 11.54 9.28 20.61
CA GLY A 180 11.81 10.49 21.37
C GLY A 180 11.15 11.72 20.80
N VAL A 181 11.24 12.78 21.57
CA VAL A 181 10.82 14.14 21.22
C VAL A 181 11.95 14.91 20.53
N GLY A 182 11.65 16.10 20.06
CA GLY A 182 12.60 16.97 19.36
C GLY A 182 12.53 16.79 17.84
N VAL A 183 13.66 16.99 17.18
CA VAL A 183 13.78 16.90 15.71
C VAL A 183 15.01 16.09 15.35
N ASN A 184 14.92 15.27 14.32
CA ASN A 184 16.07 14.57 13.78
C ASN A 184 17.06 15.57 13.15
N SER A 185 18.35 15.40 13.43
CA SER A 185 19.37 16.22 12.78
C SER A 185 19.49 15.85 11.28
N PRO A 186 19.86 16.81 10.41
CA PRO A 186 20.14 16.53 9.00
C PRO A 186 21.16 15.41 8.80
N TRP A 187 22.21 15.37 9.64
CA TRP A 187 23.22 14.30 9.62
C TRP A 187 22.60 12.90 9.81
N ALA A 188 21.73 12.74 10.82
CA ALA A 188 21.10 11.45 11.09
C ALA A 188 20.15 11.03 9.95
N LEU A 189 19.36 11.97 9.42
CA LEU A 189 18.47 11.74 8.27
C LEU A 189 19.27 11.34 7.03
N GLY A 190 20.37 12.01 6.73
CA GLY A 190 21.25 11.69 5.61
C GLY A 190 21.81 10.27 5.69
N LEU A 191 22.30 9.85 6.85
CA LEU A 191 22.75 8.47 7.07
C LEU A 191 21.59 7.47 6.95
N GLY A 192 20.42 7.83 7.45
CA GLY A 192 19.20 7.02 7.31
C GLY A 192 18.87 6.75 5.86
N PHE A 193 18.83 7.76 5.00
CA PHE A 193 18.59 7.57 3.56
C PHE A 193 19.63 6.64 2.92
N GLY A 194 20.94 6.84 3.22
CA GLY A 194 22.00 5.99 2.69
C GLY A 194 21.88 4.52 3.14
N ALA A 195 21.42 4.27 4.36
CA ALA A 195 21.23 2.92 4.89
C ALA A 195 20.16 2.11 4.12
N PHE A 196 19.23 2.79 3.45
CA PHE A 196 18.18 2.13 2.67
C PHE A 196 18.56 1.90 1.19
N ASP A 197 19.72 2.35 0.72
CA ASP A 197 20.14 2.18 -0.68
C ASP A 197 20.26 0.72 -1.13
N SER A 198 20.42 -0.20 -0.19
CA SER A 198 20.48 -1.66 -0.45
C SER A 198 19.11 -2.34 -0.57
N TRP A 199 18.00 -1.62 -0.41
CA TRP A 199 16.66 -2.18 -0.43
C TRP A 199 15.82 -1.64 -1.58
N PRO A 200 15.17 -2.48 -2.41
CA PRO A 200 14.35 -2.02 -3.53
C PRO A 200 12.96 -1.56 -3.06
N VAL A 201 12.93 -0.57 -2.17
CA VAL A 201 11.71 0.04 -1.60
C VAL A 201 11.87 1.54 -1.65
N ASN A 202 10.89 2.28 -2.15
CA ASN A 202 10.91 3.73 -2.05
C ASN A 202 10.79 4.14 -0.60
N VAL A 203 11.52 5.15 -0.19
CA VAL A 203 11.49 5.63 1.20
C VAL A 203 11.32 7.13 1.29
N GLY A 204 10.59 7.57 2.31
CA GLY A 204 10.57 8.95 2.78
C GLY A 204 10.64 8.95 4.30
N PHE A 205 11.17 10.02 4.89
CA PHE A 205 11.26 10.16 6.33
C PHE A 205 10.40 11.30 6.83
N LEU A 206 9.56 11.01 7.83
CA LEU A 206 8.95 12.02 8.67
C LEU A 206 9.94 12.33 9.81
N ALA A 207 10.50 13.52 9.82
CA ALA A 207 11.29 13.96 10.96
C ALA A 207 10.39 14.11 12.19
N ARG A 208 10.96 13.97 13.40
CA ARG A 208 10.25 14.32 14.63
C ARG A 208 9.82 15.78 14.57
N GLY A 209 8.55 16.04 14.89
CA GLY A 209 7.93 17.37 14.72
C GLY A 209 7.76 18.17 16.02
N SER A 210 8.17 17.60 17.16
CA SER A 210 7.95 18.22 18.48
C SER A 210 8.97 19.33 18.77
N ALA A 211 8.81 20.49 18.11
CA ALA A 211 9.64 21.67 18.31
C ALA A 211 8.79 22.94 18.40
N SER A 212 9.08 23.81 19.37
CA SER A 212 8.40 25.11 19.53
C SER A 212 9.06 26.25 18.75
N ARG A 213 10.04 25.95 17.91
CA ARG A 213 10.75 26.85 17.00
C ARG A 213 10.81 26.24 15.60
N GLU A 214 10.73 27.07 14.57
CA GLU A 214 10.71 26.65 13.16
C GLU A 214 12.08 26.16 12.66
N ALA A 215 13.18 26.82 13.09
CA ALA A 215 14.51 26.56 12.55
C ALA A 215 14.89 25.07 12.48
N PRO A 216 14.80 24.26 13.55
CA PRO A 216 15.18 22.84 13.48
C PRO A 216 14.27 22.03 12.55
N LEU A 217 13.01 22.41 12.39
CA LEU A 217 12.09 21.76 11.46
C LEU A 217 12.47 22.08 10.02
N VAL A 218 12.77 23.34 9.71
CA VAL A 218 13.23 23.76 8.38
C VAL A 218 14.55 23.12 8.01
N GLU A 219 15.52 23.03 8.92
CA GLU A 219 16.79 22.31 8.73
C GLU A 219 16.56 20.83 8.39
N ALA A 220 15.66 20.14 9.12
CA ALA A 220 15.33 18.75 8.84
C ALA A 220 14.71 18.54 7.44
N LEU A 221 13.90 19.50 6.97
CA LEU A 221 13.34 19.47 5.62
C LEU A 221 14.41 19.78 4.55
N ALA A 222 15.10 20.92 4.69
CA ALA A 222 15.95 21.46 3.65
C ALA A 222 17.29 20.71 3.50
N GLU A 223 17.93 20.39 4.60
CA GLU A 223 19.25 19.77 4.65
C GLU A 223 19.15 18.26 4.88
N GLY A 224 18.21 17.84 5.73
CA GLY A 224 18.01 16.43 6.09
C GLY A 224 17.10 15.65 5.14
N GLY A 225 16.37 16.33 4.26
CA GLY A 225 15.51 15.70 3.25
C GLY A 225 14.22 15.08 3.81
N ALA A 226 13.82 15.40 5.03
CA ALA A 226 12.53 14.92 5.52
C ALA A 226 11.39 15.33 4.58
N CYS A 227 10.41 14.44 4.37
CA CYS A 227 9.23 14.70 3.54
C CYS A 227 8.00 15.12 4.34
N GLY A 228 8.15 15.33 5.64
CA GLY A 228 7.11 15.73 6.57
C GLY A 228 7.54 15.59 8.02
N PHE A 229 6.57 15.68 8.91
CA PHE A 229 6.79 15.60 10.34
C PHE A 229 5.91 14.55 10.99
N LYS A 230 6.44 13.89 12.03
CA LYS A 230 5.70 13.08 13.00
C LYS A 230 5.66 13.79 14.33
N VAL A 231 4.47 14.01 14.84
CA VAL A 231 4.24 14.56 16.18
C VAL A 231 3.60 13.49 17.06
N HIS A 232 4.14 13.29 18.26
CA HIS A 232 3.60 12.40 19.28
C HIS A 232 3.02 13.22 20.43
N GLU A 233 1.71 13.17 20.62
CA GLU A 233 1.05 13.87 21.73
C GLU A 233 1.38 13.23 23.09
N ASP A 234 1.53 11.90 23.14
CA ASP A 234 1.91 11.14 24.33
C ASP A 234 3.38 11.29 24.75
N MET A 235 4.22 11.85 23.90
CA MET A 235 5.64 12.05 24.15
C MET A 235 6.03 13.52 24.41
N GLY A 236 5.12 14.32 24.91
CA GLY A 236 5.39 15.69 25.30
C GLY A 236 5.17 16.74 24.21
N ALA A 237 4.38 16.45 23.19
CA ALA A 237 3.95 17.47 22.25
C ALA A 237 2.86 18.34 22.90
N HIS A 238 3.12 19.64 22.98
CA HIS A 238 2.19 20.64 23.47
C HIS A 238 1.68 21.54 22.34
N THR A 239 0.67 22.34 22.60
CA THR A 239 -0.05 23.21 21.64
C THR A 239 0.90 23.94 20.69
N ARG A 240 1.96 24.59 21.23
CA ARG A 240 2.90 25.36 20.41
C ARG A 240 3.75 24.46 19.50
N ALA A 241 4.12 23.26 19.94
CA ALA A 241 4.92 22.36 19.13
C ALA A 241 4.12 21.87 17.91
N LEU A 242 2.86 21.46 18.12
CA LEU A 242 1.96 21.08 17.04
C LEU A 242 1.68 22.25 16.08
N ASP A 243 1.37 23.44 16.61
CA ASP A 243 1.16 24.64 15.82
C ASP A 243 2.37 25.00 14.96
N THR A 244 3.59 24.93 15.56
CA THR A 244 4.83 25.21 14.82
C THR A 244 5.05 24.22 13.68
N ALA A 245 4.84 22.93 13.94
CA ALA A 245 4.96 21.91 12.90
C ALA A 245 3.96 22.13 11.75
N LEU A 246 2.72 22.50 12.08
CA LEU A 246 1.68 22.79 11.09
C LEU A 246 2.01 24.03 10.25
N ARG A 247 2.51 25.12 10.85
CA ARG A 247 2.91 26.32 10.09
C ARG A 247 4.06 26.01 9.13
N VAL A 248 5.11 25.33 9.59
CA VAL A 248 6.20 24.95 8.70
C VAL A 248 5.72 24.01 7.60
N ALA A 249 4.79 23.11 7.91
CA ALA A 249 4.20 22.22 6.91
C ALA A 249 3.40 22.96 5.84
N GLU A 250 2.63 24.00 6.22
CA GLU A 250 1.93 24.87 5.26
C GLU A 250 2.91 25.57 4.31
N ASP A 251 4.00 26.15 4.85
CA ASP A 251 5.00 26.88 4.08
C ASP A 251 5.80 26.01 3.11
N HIS A 252 6.00 24.72 3.47
CA HIS A 252 6.85 23.80 2.72
C HIS A 252 6.10 22.70 1.94
N ASP A 253 4.77 22.69 1.98
CA ASP A 253 3.91 21.69 1.35
C ASP A 253 4.32 20.26 1.72
N VAL A 254 4.38 19.97 3.03
CA VAL A 254 4.68 18.65 3.58
C VAL A 254 3.60 18.20 4.56
N GLN A 255 3.49 16.88 4.81
CA GLN A 255 2.47 16.34 5.71
C GLN A 255 2.91 16.40 7.18
N VAL A 256 1.94 16.60 8.07
CA VAL A 256 2.08 16.34 9.51
C VAL A 256 1.30 15.09 9.87
N ALA A 257 2.01 14.05 10.29
CA ALA A 257 1.43 12.84 10.84
C ALA A 257 1.35 12.94 12.37
N LEU A 258 0.18 12.68 12.92
CA LEU A 258 -0.10 12.89 14.34
C LEU A 258 -0.43 11.57 15.03
N HIS A 259 0.34 11.22 16.06
CA HIS A 259 -0.10 10.29 17.08
C HIS A 259 -0.99 11.06 18.07
N SER A 260 -2.29 10.86 17.98
CA SER A 260 -3.28 11.66 18.69
C SER A 260 -3.53 11.11 20.09
N ASP A 261 -3.35 11.92 21.12
CA ASP A 261 -3.58 11.56 22.50
C ASP A 261 -4.01 12.74 23.41
N GLY A 262 -4.54 13.81 22.86
CA GLY A 262 -4.95 14.98 23.62
C GLY A 262 -3.77 15.73 24.22
N LEU A 263 -2.88 16.25 23.39
CA LEU A 263 -1.77 17.13 23.69
C LEU A 263 -1.07 16.85 25.03
N ASN A 264 0.06 16.16 24.96
CA ASN A 264 0.89 15.83 26.12
C ASN A 264 0.15 14.97 27.18
N GLU A 265 -0.80 14.14 26.76
CA GLU A 265 -1.64 13.27 27.61
C GLU A 265 -2.42 14.01 28.73
N CYS A 266 -2.57 15.31 28.60
CA CYS A 266 -3.17 16.16 29.66
C CYS A 266 -4.46 16.87 29.23
N LEU A 267 -4.75 16.92 27.93
CA LEU A 267 -5.86 17.67 27.36
C LEU A 267 -6.85 16.74 26.65
N SER A 268 -7.90 17.33 26.09
CA SER A 268 -8.93 16.60 25.35
C SER A 268 -8.64 16.54 23.85
N VAL A 269 -9.35 15.70 23.11
CA VAL A 269 -9.29 15.71 21.63
C VAL A 269 -9.76 17.04 21.04
N GLU A 270 -10.67 17.73 21.72
CA GLU A 270 -11.14 19.06 21.33
C GLU A 270 -10.02 20.11 21.38
N ASP A 271 -9.11 19.99 22.34
CA ASP A 271 -7.94 20.87 22.43
C ASP A 271 -7.00 20.63 21.24
N THR A 272 -6.73 19.36 20.90
CA THR A 272 -5.99 19.02 19.67
C THR A 272 -6.66 19.62 18.44
N LEU A 273 -7.96 19.37 18.26
CA LEU A 273 -8.72 19.91 17.12
C LEU A 273 -8.67 21.43 17.04
N SER A 274 -8.68 22.13 18.18
CA SER A 274 -8.59 23.59 18.23
C SER A 274 -7.25 24.13 17.70
N VAL A 275 -6.16 23.39 17.91
CA VAL A 275 -4.82 23.76 17.41
C VAL A 275 -4.72 23.55 15.90
N LEU A 276 -5.47 22.62 15.33
CA LEU A 276 -5.41 22.37 13.89
C LEU A 276 -5.90 23.58 13.07
N GLU A 277 -6.87 24.33 13.55
CA GLU A 277 -7.42 25.51 12.87
C GLU A 277 -7.79 25.24 11.39
N GLY A 278 -8.30 24.04 11.09
CA GLY A 278 -8.64 23.62 9.74
C GLY A 278 -7.47 23.19 8.85
N ARG A 279 -6.23 23.20 9.35
CA ARG A 279 -5.03 22.72 8.62
C ARG A 279 -5.04 21.21 8.53
N THR A 280 -4.56 20.67 7.40
CA THR A 280 -4.51 19.24 7.11
C THR A 280 -3.57 18.49 8.06
N ILE A 281 -4.02 17.34 8.57
CA ILE A 281 -3.18 16.34 9.23
C ILE A 281 -3.52 14.93 8.76
N HIS A 282 -2.55 14.01 8.93
CA HIS A 282 -2.76 12.58 8.88
C HIS A 282 -2.77 12.02 10.30
N ALA A 283 -3.95 11.67 10.82
CA ALA A 283 -4.09 11.09 12.15
C ALA A 283 -3.89 9.57 12.10
N PHE A 284 -2.90 9.08 12.85
CA PHE A 284 -2.55 7.66 12.94
C PHE A 284 -3.42 6.92 13.97
N HIS A 285 -3.54 5.58 13.82
CA HIS A 285 -4.31 4.69 14.71
C HIS A 285 -5.54 5.39 15.34
N ILE A 286 -6.37 5.93 14.43
CA ILE A 286 -7.44 6.87 14.77
C ILE A 286 -8.53 6.27 15.68
N GLU A 287 -8.60 4.93 15.80
CA GLU A 287 -9.49 4.24 16.74
C GLU A 287 -9.08 4.46 18.22
N GLY A 288 -7.85 4.88 18.46
CA GLY A 288 -7.34 5.31 19.75
C GLY A 288 -6.60 4.25 20.57
N CYS A 289 -6.75 2.95 20.30
CA CYS A 289 -6.09 1.91 21.10
C CYS A 289 -4.58 1.82 20.83
N GLY A 290 -4.14 2.17 19.62
CA GLY A 290 -2.73 2.15 19.23
C GLY A 290 -1.87 3.20 19.92
N GLY A 291 -2.45 4.23 20.49
CA GLY A 291 -1.68 5.35 20.96
C GLY A 291 -2.17 6.04 22.22
N GLY A 292 -3.44 6.35 22.33
CA GLY A 292 -3.88 7.32 23.30
C GLY A 292 -4.69 6.78 24.48
N HIS A 293 -4.60 7.45 25.62
CA HIS A 293 -5.49 7.24 26.72
C HIS A 293 -6.80 8.06 26.60
N VAL A 294 -6.82 9.06 25.70
CA VAL A 294 -8.02 9.85 25.43
C VAL A 294 -9.09 8.98 24.78
N PRO A 295 -10.27 8.81 25.42
CA PRO A 295 -11.22 7.77 25.05
C PRO A 295 -11.98 8.02 23.75
N ASN A 296 -11.95 9.23 23.22
CA ASN A 296 -12.79 9.66 22.11
C ASN A 296 -11.99 10.15 20.87
N VAL A 297 -10.75 9.70 20.72
CA VAL A 297 -9.87 10.09 19.57
C VAL A 297 -10.53 9.77 18.24
N LEU A 298 -11.28 8.67 18.14
CA LEU A 298 -12.00 8.27 16.90
C LEU A 298 -12.94 9.37 16.36
N LYS A 299 -13.36 10.32 17.19
CA LYS A 299 -14.12 11.51 16.77
C LYS A 299 -13.41 12.31 15.68
N MET A 300 -12.09 12.26 15.64
CA MET A 300 -11.28 12.95 14.61
C MET A 300 -11.55 12.43 13.21
N ALA A 301 -12.00 11.18 13.04
CA ALA A 301 -12.28 10.57 11.74
C ALA A 301 -13.39 11.28 10.94
N GLY A 302 -14.26 12.01 11.63
CA GLY A 302 -15.36 12.78 11.00
C GLY A 302 -14.98 14.21 10.62
N VAL A 303 -13.75 14.65 10.88
CA VAL A 303 -13.33 16.05 10.71
C VAL A 303 -12.76 16.29 9.32
N ALA A 304 -13.22 17.34 8.63
CA ALA A 304 -12.98 17.55 7.21
C ALA A 304 -11.50 17.73 6.80
N ASN A 305 -10.64 18.14 7.72
CA ASN A 305 -9.20 18.34 7.48
C ASN A 305 -8.33 17.25 8.12
N VAL A 306 -8.93 16.18 8.66
CA VAL A 306 -8.22 15.08 9.30
C VAL A 306 -8.33 13.84 8.44
N ILE A 307 -7.24 13.43 7.83
CA ILE A 307 -7.14 12.15 7.11
C ILE A 307 -6.84 11.06 8.13
N GLY A 308 -7.79 10.16 8.38
CA GLY A 308 -7.63 9.10 9.35
C GLY A 308 -6.99 7.85 8.77
N SER A 309 -6.12 7.21 9.53
CA SER A 309 -5.61 5.87 9.25
C SER A 309 -5.69 4.94 10.43
N SER A 310 -5.83 3.66 10.13
CA SER A 310 -5.77 2.57 11.10
C SER A 310 -4.47 1.81 11.00
N THR A 311 -4.10 1.15 12.09
CA THR A 311 -2.97 0.23 12.13
C THR A 311 -3.43 -1.22 12.16
N ASN A 312 -2.63 -2.10 11.60
CA ASN A 312 -3.08 -3.47 11.34
C ASN A 312 -3.40 -4.34 12.57
N PRO A 313 -2.90 -4.12 13.79
CA PRO A 313 -3.25 -4.97 14.93
C PRO A 313 -4.73 -4.96 15.33
N THR A 314 -5.45 -3.85 15.11
CA THR A 314 -6.89 -3.77 15.40
C THR A 314 -7.75 -4.35 14.28
N LEU A 315 -7.17 -4.58 13.09
CA LEU A 315 -7.88 -4.96 11.86
C LEU A 315 -7.70 -6.45 11.49
N PRO A 316 -8.79 -7.14 11.20
CA PRO A 316 -10.15 -6.83 11.66
C PRO A 316 -10.26 -7.03 13.18
N PHE A 317 -11.19 -6.36 13.82
CA PHE A 317 -11.48 -6.62 15.24
C PHE A 317 -11.84 -8.09 15.44
N GLY A 318 -10.96 -8.83 16.08
CA GLY A 318 -11.07 -10.26 16.34
C GLY A 318 -11.17 -10.58 17.82
N ARG A 319 -11.51 -11.82 18.11
CA ARG A 319 -11.70 -12.33 19.48
C ARG A 319 -10.54 -12.01 20.41
N ASP A 320 -9.32 -12.10 19.92
CA ASP A 320 -8.11 -11.98 20.72
C ASP A 320 -7.45 -10.59 20.62
N ALA A 321 -8.04 -9.65 19.85
CA ALA A 321 -7.47 -8.33 19.58
C ALA A 321 -7.19 -7.51 20.85
N VAL A 322 -8.09 -7.55 21.84
CA VAL A 322 -7.91 -6.87 23.13
C VAL A 322 -6.70 -7.41 23.90
N ALA A 323 -6.54 -8.73 23.94
CA ALA A 323 -5.42 -9.36 24.64
C ALA A 323 -4.08 -9.12 23.93
N GLU A 324 -4.08 -9.17 22.59
CA GLU A 324 -2.90 -8.84 21.77
C GLU A 324 -2.46 -7.39 22.00
N HIS A 325 -3.42 -6.45 22.00
CA HIS A 325 -3.14 -5.03 22.23
C HIS A 325 -2.58 -4.77 23.63
N TYR A 326 -3.15 -5.41 24.66
CA TYR A 326 -2.63 -5.28 26.02
C TYR A 326 -1.15 -5.67 26.09
N GLY A 327 -0.78 -6.82 25.52
CA GLY A 327 0.61 -7.26 25.47
C GLY A 327 1.52 -6.28 24.71
N MET A 328 1.06 -5.72 23.61
CA MET A 328 1.83 -4.73 22.83
C MET A 328 2.02 -3.42 23.58
N ILE A 329 0.97 -2.86 24.19
CA ILE A 329 1.06 -1.62 24.99
C ILE A 329 2.06 -1.80 26.14
N VAL A 330 1.95 -2.89 26.89
CA VAL A 330 2.90 -3.19 27.98
C VAL A 330 4.34 -3.23 27.48
N SER A 331 4.57 -3.91 26.36
CA SER A 331 5.91 -4.06 25.79
C SER A 331 6.49 -2.75 25.26
N VAL A 332 5.71 -2.03 24.46
CA VAL A 332 6.17 -0.82 23.75
C VAL A 332 6.37 0.35 24.69
N HIS A 333 5.51 0.51 25.70
CA HIS A 333 5.67 1.57 26.72
C HIS A 333 6.55 1.16 27.92
N ALA A 334 7.19 -0.01 27.85
CA ALA A 334 8.03 -0.56 28.92
C ALA A 334 7.35 -0.61 30.30
N LEU A 335 6.03 -0.82 30.30
CA LEU A 335 5.21 -0.88 31.51
C LEU A 335 5.53 -2.13 32.34
N LYS A 336 5.33 -2.01 33.65
CA LYS A 336 5.56 -3.08 34.63
C LYS A 336 4.21 -3.60 35.12
N THR A 337 3.80 -4.78 34.67
CA THR A 337 2.49 -5.34 35.00
C THR A 337 2.29 -5.70 36.46
N ASP A 338 3.37 -5.82 37.25
CA ASP A 338 3.35 -5.96 38.69
C ASP A 338 3.09 -4.64 39.45
N LEU A 339 3.16 -3.50 38.75
CA LEU A 339 2.74 -2.22 39.27
C LEU A 339 1.28 -1.95 38.92
N PRO A 340 0.38 -1.78 39.92
CA PRO A 340 -1.05 -1.57 39.64
C PRO A 340 -1.36 -0.38 38.75
N GLY A 341 -0.58 0.71 38.86
CA GLY A 341 -0.73 1.91 38.05
C GLY A 341 -0.44 1.65 36.56
N ASP A 342 0.67 0.97 36.26
CA ASP A 342 1.08 0.63 34.90
C ASP A 342 0.08 -0.34 34.25
N ALA A 343 -0.36 -1.34 35.02
CA ALA A 343 -1.37 -2.29 34.56
C ALA A 343 -2.74 -1.62 34.28
N ALA A 344 -3.12 -0.64 35.08
CA ALA A 344 -4.34 0.15 34.85
C ALA A 344 -4.19 1.01 33.57
N MET A 345 -3.08 1.73 33.44
CA MET A 345 -2.76 2.55 32.26
C MET A 345 -2.86 1.74 30.96
N ALA A 346 -2.30 0.52 30.95
CA ALA A 346 -2.37 -0.35 29.78
C ALA A 346 -3.82 -0.76 29.45
N ARG A 347 -4.66 -1.05 30.45
CA ARG A 347 -6.07 -1.45 30.23
C ARG A 347 -6.92 -0.29 29.76
N ASP A 348 -6.71 0.91 30.30
CA ASP A 348 -7.53 2.10 30.01
C ASP A 348 -7.37 2.57 28.56
N ARG A 349 -6.29 2.18 27.90
CA ARG A 349 -6.04 2.47 26.47
C ARG A 349 -6.81 1.56 25.51
N ILE A 350 -7.35 0.43 25.95
CA ILE A 350 -7.95 -0.59 25.09
C ILE A 350 -9.47 -0.54 25.17
N ARG A 351 -10.11 -0.31 24.02
CA ARG A 351 -11.58 -0.12 23.93
C ARG A 351 -12.13 -0.97 22.79
N ALA A 352 -12.70 -2.12 23.14
CA ALA A 352 -13.32 -3.03 22.16
C ALA A 352 -14.41 -2.35 21.31
N GLY A 353 -15.12 -1.37 21.86
CA GLY A 353 -16.14 -0.61 21.14
C GLY A 353 -15.58 0.20 19.97
N THR A 354 -14.46 0.89 20.16
CA THR A 354 -13.81 1.67 19.10
C THR A 354 -13.17 0.76 18.05
N MET A 355 -12.55 -0.36 18.44
CA MET A 355 -12.03 -1.37 17.51
C MET A 355 -13.14 -1.95 16.62
N GLY A 356 -14.31 -2.29 17.19
CA GLY A 356 -15.44 -2.81 16.40
C GLY A 356 -16.04 -1.75 15.48
N ALA A 357 -16.11 -0.49 15.92
CA ALA A 357 -16.59 0.61 15.10
C ALA A 357 -15.62 0.95 13.96
N GLU A 358 -14.32 0.80 14.18
CA GLU A 358 -13.27 1.02 13.17
C GLU A 358 -13.50 0.19 11.91
N ASP A 359 -13.78 -1.11 12.03
CA ASP A 359 -14.07 -1.99 10.90
C ASP A 359 -15.23 -1.45 10.04
N VAL A 360 -16.31 -1.02 10.67
CA VAL A 360 -17.48 -0.47 9.97
C VAL A 360 -17.16 0.88 9.33
N LEU A 361 -16.42 1.77 10.01
CA LEU A 361 -16.01 3.06 9.45
C LEU A 361 -15.09 2.89 8.23
N HIS A 362 -14.27 1.84 8.22
CA HIS A 362 -13.52 1.44 7.01
C HIS A 362 -14.45 1.07 5.87
N ASP A 363 -15.41 0.20 6.11
CA ASP A 363 -16.32 -0.27 5.06
C ASP A 363 -17.22 0.85 4.53
N LEU A 364 -17.61 1.78 5.39
CA LEU A 364 -18.36 2.98 5.01
C LEU A 364 -17.50 4.03 4.28
N GLY A 365 -16.18 3.91 4.26
CA GLY A 365 -15.28 4.84 3.59
C GLY A 365 -15.01 6.13 4.36
N VAL A 366 -15.19 6.14 5.68
CA VAL A 366 -14.85 7.26 6.57
C VAL A 366 -13.35 7.25 6.90
N ILE A 367 -12.76 6.07 7.16
CA ILE A 367 -11.32 5.91 7.35
C ILE A 367 -10.70 5.50 6.01
N GLY A 368 -9.80 6.34 5.50
CA GLY A 368 -9.30 6.26 4.13
C GLY A 368 -8.00 5.48 3.93
N ILE A 369 -7.26 5.15 4.99
CA ILE A 369 -5.90 4.56 4.92
C ILE A 369 -5.76 3.44 5.94
N THR A 370 -4.99 2.39 5.56
CA THR A 370 -4.48 1.36 6.46
C THR A 370 -2.96 1.32 6.40
N SER A 371 -2.32 1.15 7.54
CA SER A 371 -0.85 1.15 7.71
C SER A 371 -0.43 0.08 8.70
N SER A 372 0.87 -0.08 8.93
CA SER A 372 1.35 -1.17 9.79
C SER A 372 1.55 -0.80 11.24
N ASP A 373 2.11 0.35 11.52
CA ASP A 373 2.75 0.68 12.80
C ASP A 373 3.90 -0.30 13.15
N ALA A 374 4.58 -0.76 12.11
CA ALA A 374 5.63 -1.76 12.27
C ALA A 374 6.83 -1.21 13.06
N GLN A 375 7.46 -2.08 13.84
CA GLN A 375 8.51 -1.75 14.84
C GLN A 375 8.03 -0.79 15.96
N GLY A 376 6.73 -0.47 15.97
CA GLY A 376 5.97 0.09 17.08
C GLY A 376 4.99 -0.95 17.59
N MET A 377 3.70 -0.77 17.32
CA MET A 377 2.65 -1.67 17.78
C MET A 377 2.06 -2.56 16.68
N GLY A 378 2.73 -2.73 15.52
CA GLY A 378 2.19 -3.51 14.41
C GLY A 378 3.24 -4.28 13.61
N ARG A 379 2.83 -4.82 12.45
CA ARG A 379 3.64 -5.74 11.65
C ARG A 379 3.54 -5.42 10.16
N ALA A 380 4.64 -5.03 9.51
CA ALA A 380 4.69 -4.68 8.09
C ALA A 380 4.14 -5.78 7.18
N GLY A 381 4.51 -7.03 7.43
CA GLY A 381 4.11 -8.18 6.63
C GLY A 381 2.61 -8.52 6.66
N GLU A 382 1.82 -7.87 7.50
CA GLU A 382 0.41 -8.18 7.69
C GLU A 382 -0.54 -7.11 7.15
N THR A 383 -0.05 -5.96 6.72
CA THR A 383 -0.89 -4.80 6.39
C THR A 383 -1.87 -5.10 5.27
N VAL A 384 -1.39 -5.62 4.13
CA VAL A 384 -2.26 -5.96 2.99
C VAL A 384 -3.26 -7.05 3.38
N ARG A 385 -2.78 -8.11 4.00
CA ARG A 385 -3.59 -9.25 4.41
C ARG A 385 -4.73 -8.85 5.36
N ARG A 386 -4.41 -8.11 6.42
CA ARG A 386 -5.41 -7.68 7.42
C ARG A 386 -6.42 -6.70 6.84
N THR A 387 -6.01 -5.84 5.92
CA THR A 387 -6.92 -4.95 5.19
C THR A 387 -7.99 -5.74 4.42
N PHE A 388 -7.60 -6.78 3.68
CA PHE A 388 -8.57 -7.62 2.97
C PHE A 388 -9.34 -8.57 3.88
N ALA A 389 -8.79 -8.98 5.02
CA ALA A 389 -9.53 -9.71 6.04
C ALA A 389 -10.64 -8.85 6.65
N THR A 390 -10.40 -7.54 6.85
CA THR A 390 -11.43 -6.58 7.27
C THR A 390 -12.52 -6.44 6.21
N ALA A 391 -12.17 -6.31 4.93
CA ALA A 391 -13.15 -6.30 3.84
C ALA A 391 -14.05 -7.55 3.83
N ALA A 392 -13.44 -8.72 4.03
CA ALA A 392 -14.15 -9.99 4.10
C ALA A 392 -15.11 -10.07 5.30
N LYS A 393 -14.66 -9.64 6.47
CA LYS A 393 -15.50 -9.54 7.67
C LYS A 393 -16.70 -8.63 7.43
N MET A 394 -16.46 -7.45 6.86
CA MET A 394 -17.53 -6.48 6.61
C MET A 394 -18.54 -6.99 5.58
N LYS A 395 -18.07 -7.70 4.53
CA LYS A 395 -19.00 -8.38 3.61
C LYS A 395 -19.89 -9.38 4.33
N ALA A 396 -19.32 -10.18 5.23
CA ALA A 396 -20.07 -11.20 5.98
C ALA A 396 -21.08 -10.60 6.96
N GLU A 397 -20.76 -9.46 7.57
CA GLU A 397 -21.62 -8.81 8.57
C GLU A 397 -22.65 -7.84 7.95
N LEU A 398 -22.25 -7.06 6.95
CA LEU A 398 -23.07 -5.97 6.39
C LEU A 398 -23.69 -6.31 5.03
N GLY A 399 -23.28 -7.41 4.39
CA GLY A 399 -23.73 -7.77 3.05
C GLY A 399 -23.02 -6.95 1.94
N PRO A 400 -23.64 -6.84 0.74
CA PRO A 400 -23.05 -6.10 -0.38
C PRO A 400 -22.93 -4.61 -0.05
N LEU A 401 -21.89 -3.99 -0.61
CA LEU A 401 -21.69 -2.55 -0.55
C LEU A 401 -22.45 -1.85 -1.67
N ASP A 402 -22.85 -0.60 -1.46
CA ASP A 402 -23.41 0.21 -2.54
C ASP A 402 -22.42 0.31 -3.70
N GLY A 403 -22.84 -0.15 -4.87
CA GLY A 403 -22.01 -0.22 -6.08
C GLY A 403 -21.39 -1.60 -6.35
N ASP A 404 -21.52 -2.58 -5.43
CA ASP A 404 -21.24 -3.97 -5.74
C ASP A 404 -22.29 -4.52 -6.72
N GLY A 405 -21.89 -5.44 -7.57
CA GLY A 405 -22.81 -6.19 -8.42
C GLY A 405 -23.58 -7.26 -7.62
N PRO A 406 -24.55 -7.92 -8.24
CA PRO A 406 -25.32 -8.99 -7.58
C PRO A 406 -24.45 -10.19 -7.17
N ASP A 407 -23.32 -10.39 -7.84
CA ASP A 407 -22.44 -11.54 -7.70
C ASP A 407 -20.96 -11.15 -7.60
N ASP A 408 -20.63 -9.89 -7.33
CA ASP A 408 -19.27 -9.41 -7.18
C ASP A 408 -19.14 -8.33 -6.10
N ASP A 409 -17.92 -8.09 -5.64
CA ASP A 409 -17.56 -7.14 -4.61
C ASP A 409 -16.62 -6.04 -5.15
N ASN A 410 -16.77 -5.68 -6.43
CA ASN A 410 -15.85 -4.73 -7.09
C ASN A 410 -15.73 -3.42 -6.32
N ALA A 411 -16.85 -2.83 -5.91
CA ALA A 411 -16.83 -1.55 -5.19
C ALA A 411 -16.08 -1.65 -3.86
N ARG A 412 -16.34 -2.73 -3.08
CA ARG A 412 -15.64 -2.98 -1.82
C ARG A 412 -14.16 -3.25 -2.04
N VAL A 413 -13.79 -4.14 -2.95
CA VAL A 413 -12.39 -4.47 -3.22
C VAL A 413 -11.60 -3.23 -3.65
N LEU A 414 -12.16 -2.42 -4.55
CA LEU A 414 -11.53 -1.19 -5.00
C LEU A 414 -11.42 -0.12 -3.89
N ARG A 415 -12.39 -0.08 -2.96
CA ARG A 415 -12.32 0.77 -1.76
C ARG A 415 -11.15 0.38 -0.86
N TYR A 416 -10.93 -0.92 -0.65
CA TYR A 416 -9.87 -1.41 0.21
C TYR A 416 -8.49 -1.38 -0.47
N ILE A 417 -8.41 -1.55 -1.80
CA ILE A 417 -7.16 -1.28 -2.56
C ILE A 417 -6.74 0.19 -2.41
N ALA A 418 -7.68 1.13 -2.51
CA ALA A 418 -7.37 2.55 -2.38
C ALA A 418 -6.68 2.90 -1.05
N LYS A 419 -7.08 2.23 0.05
CA LYS A 419 -6.50 2.45 1.40
C LYS A 419 -5.03 2.07 1.51
N LEU A 420 -4.57 1.17 0.65
CA LEU A 420 -3.20 0.65 0.63
C LEU A 420 -2.33 1.36 -0.43
N THR A 421 -2.95 2.02 -1.40
CA THR A 421 -2.24 2.47 -2.60
C THR A 421 -2.39 3.98 -2.82
N ILE A 422 -3.46 4.42 -3.49
CA ILE A 422 -3.60 5.82 -3.92
C ILE A 422 -3.87 6.79 -2.75
N ASN A 423 -4.62 6.38 -1.73
CA ASN A 423 -4.95 7.28 -0.63
C ASN A 423 -3.74 7.66 0.23
N PRO A 424 -2.87 6.72 0.69
CA PRO A 424 -1.63 7.10 1.35
C PRO A 424 -0.70 7.92 0.43
N ALA A 425 -0.73 7.66 -0.89
CA ALA A 425 0.04 8.47 -1.84
C ALA A 425 -0.47 9.91 -1.92
N ILE A 426 -1.78 10.14 -1.92
CA ILE A 426 -2.38 11.48 -1.87
C ILE A 426 -2.03 12.16 -0.55
N ALA A 427 -2.25 11.48 0.57
CA ALA A 427 -2.04 12.04 1.91
C ALA A 427 -0.61 12.54 2.12
N HIS A 428 0.39 11.86 1.54
CA HIS A 428 1.81 12.21 1.69
C HIS A 428 2.43 12.87 0.45
N GLY A 429 1.62 13.24 -0.55
CA GLY A 429 2.10 13.97 -1.72
C GLY A 429 2.92 13.15 -2.72
N LEU A 430 2.68 11.83 -2.80
CA LEU A 430 3.41 10.88 -3.64
C LEU A 430 2.64 10.49 -4.91
N ALA A 431 1.37 10.87 -5.03
CA ALA A 431 0.43 10.35 -6.02
C ALA A 431 0.84 10.61 -7.49
N HIS A 432 1.76 11.53 -7.72
CA HIS A 432 2.31 11.81 -9.04
C HIS A 432 3.37 10.80 -9.50
N GLU A 433 3.91 9.98 -8.58
CA GLU A 433 4.94 8.97 -8.89
C GLU A 433 4.43 7.55 -8.67
N VAL A 434 3.63 7.31 -7.61
CA VAL A 434 3.20 5.96 -7.17
C VAL A 434 1.73 5.94 -6.76
N GLY A 435 1.20 4.78 -6.41
CA GLY A 435 -0.12 4.59 -5.80
C GLY A 435 -1.22 4.13 -6.76
N SER A 436 -0.97 4.06 -8.06
CA SER A 436 -1.90 3.47 -9.04
C SER A 436 -1.16 3.01 -10.30
N ILE A 437 -1.80 2.11 -11.07
CA ILE A 437 -1.28 1.63 -12.35
C ILE A 437 -1.73 2.60 -13.45
N GLU A 438 -1.11 3.77 -13.51
CA GLU A 438 -1.43 4.80 -14.50
C GLU A 438 -0.20 5.15 -15.35
N VAL A 439 -0.43 5.48 -16.62
CA VAL A 439 0.63 5.89 -17.55
C VAL A 439 1.41 7.08 -16.98
N GLY A 440 2.74 6.99 -17.01
CA GLY A 440 3.67 7.98 -16.50
C GLY A 440 4.14 7.75 -15.07
N LYS A 441 3.47 6.94 -14.27
CA LYS A 441 3.88 6.59 -12.90
C LYS A 441 4.98 5.51 -12.91
N MET A 442 5.69 5.40 -11.80
CA MET A 442 6.65 4.32 -11.58
C MET A 442 5.96 2.96 -11.70
N ALA A 443 6.60 2.02 -12.37
CA ALA A 443 6.08 0.67 -12.52
C ALA A 443 6.39 -0.18 -11.28
N ASP A 444 5.83 0.23 -10.13
CA ASP A 444 5.82 -0.49 -8.87
C ASP A 444 4.57 -1.35 -8.82
N ILE A 445 4.68 -2.61 -9.21
CA ILE A 445 3.54 -3.52 -9.44
C ILE A 445 3.75 -4.80 -8.66
N VAL A 446 2.68 -5.29 -8.05
CA VAL A 446 2.67 -6.59 -7.35
C VAL A 446 1.78 -7.55 -8.10
N LEU A 447 2.35 -8.70 -8.46
CA LEU A 447 1.63 -9.81 -9.08
C LEU A 447 1.24 -10.84 -8.02
N TRP A 448 -0.02 -11.27 -8.09
CA TRP A 448 -0.62 -12.23 -7.16
C TRP A 448 -1.22 -13.41 -7.90
N ARG A 449 -1.03 -14.60 -7.39
CA ARG A 449 -1.90 -15.72 -7.76
C ARG A 449 -3.24 -15.54 -7.02
N PRO A 450 -4.40 -15.66 -7.69
CA PRO A 450 -5.70 -15.44 -7.05
C PRO A 450 -5.90 -16.19 -5.72
N PRO A 451 -5.48 -17.48 -5.56
CA PRO A 451 -5.61 -18.17 -4.28
C PRO A 451 -4.78 -17.58 -3.13
N PHE A 452 -3.74 -16.79 -3.43
CA PHE A 452 -2.84 -16.17 -2.45
C PHE A 452 -2.95 -14.64 -2.42
N PHE A 453 -3.98 -14.08 -3.06
CA PHE A 453 -4.19 -12.64 -3.11
C PHE A 453 -4.17 -12.01 -1.72
N GLY A 454 -3.39 -10.95 -1.56
CA GLY A 454 -3.23 -10.21 -0.31
C GLY A 454 -2.38 -10.90 0.76
N ALA A 455 -2.04 -12.20 0.59
CA ALA A 455 -1.25 -12.96 1.56
C ALA A 455 0.20 -13.18 1.14
N LYS A 456 0.42 -13.63 -0.11
CA LYS A 456 1.75 -13.91 -0.65
C LYS A 456 1.85 -13.44 -2.09
N PRO A 457 2.68 -12.44 -2.41
CA PRO A 457 2.97 -12.05 -3.78
C PRO A 457 3.59 -13.20 -4.58
N GLN A 458 3.23 -13.32 -5.86
CA GLN A 458 3.98 -14.12 -6.81
C GLN A 458 5.28 -13.41 -7.19
N MET A 459 5.18 -12.08 -7.40
CA MET A 459 6.33 -11.25 -7.77
C MET A 459 6.05 -9.78 -7.39
N VAL A 460 7.09 -9.12 -6.91
CA VAL A 460 7.12 -7.67 -6.69
C VAL A 460 8.06 -7.06 -7.72
N ILE A 461 7.51 -6.17 -8.53
CA ILE A 461 8.21 -5.45 -9.59
C ILE A 461 8.46 -4.02 -9.09
N LYS A 462 9.71 -3.61 -9.10
CA LYS A 462 10.14 -2.28 -8.71
C LYS A 462 10.63 -1.52 -9.93
N ASN A 463 9.99 -0.38 -10.22
CA ASN A 463 10.37 0.46 -11.36
C ASN A 463 10.54 -0.37 -12.65
N GLY A 464 9.63 -1.33 -12.86
CA GLY A 464 9.61 -2.20 -14.04
C GLY A 464 10.52 -3.43 -13.97
N PHE A 465 11.29 -3.65 -12.90
CA PHE A 465 12.22 -4.78 -12.81
C PHE A 465 11.88 -5.72 -11.64
N PRO A 466 11.95 -7.05 -11.81
CA PRO A 466 11.66 -8.01 -10.75
C PRO A 466 12.62 -7.86 -9.56
N ALA A 467 12.09 -7.53 -8.38
CA ALA A 467 12.87 -7.27 -7.17
C ALA A 467 12.71 -8.35 -6.10
N TYR A 468 11.52 -8.93 -5.97
CA TYR A 468 11.22 -9.95 -4.98
C TYR A 468 10.17 -10.91 -5.55
N GLY A 469 10.25 -12.20 -5.25
CA GLY A 469 9.28 -13.13 -5.81
C GLY A 469 9.53 -14.59 -5.46
N VAL A 470 8.65 -15.45 -5.95
CA VAL A 470 8.72 -16.89 -5.77
C VAL A 470 9.71 -17.49 -6.78
N THR A 471 10.67 -18.23 -6.28
CA THR A 471 11.63 -19.02 -7.08
C THR A 471 11.71 -20.44 -6.57
N GLY A 472 12.12 -21.37 -7.44
CA GLY A 472 12.41 -22.75 -7.05
C GLY A 472 13.82 -22.93 -6.47
N ASP A 473 14.19 -24.19 -6.26
CA ASP A 473 15.54 -24.58 -5.85
C ASP A 473 16.58 -24.00 -6.83
N PRO A 474 17.51 -23.15 -6.36
CA PRO A 474 18.49 -22.50 -7.22
C PRO A 474 19.49 -23.47 -7.88
N ASN A 475 19.56 -24.70 -7.40
CA ASN A 475 20.36 -25.78 -7.99
C ASN A 475 19.60 -26.58 -9.05
N ALA A 476 18.31 -26.27 -9.27
CA ALA A 476 17.47 -27.00 -10.21
C ALA A 476 17.60 -26.50 -11.66
N ALA A 477 17.13 -27.32 -12.59
CA ALA A 477 17.12 -26.97 -14.01
C ALA A 477 16.08 -25.89 -14.38
N THR A 478 15.07 -25.69 -13.53
CA THR A 478 14.01 -24.69 -13.73
C THR A 478 13.71 -23.97 -12.42
N ASP A 479 13.19 -22.75 -12.53
CA ASP A 479 12.81 -21.89 -11.42
C ASP A 479 11.53 -22.31 -10.70
N THR A 480 10.88 -23.39 -11.15
CA THR A 480 9.66 -23.93 -10.56
C THR A 480 9.86 -25.24 -9.78
N CYS A 481 11.10 -25.71 -9.66
CA CYS A 481 11.39 -26.93 -8.89
C CYS A 481 11.30 -26.70 -7.38
N GLU A 482 10.68 -27.62 -6.67
CA GLU A 482 10.57 -27.58 -5.21
C GLU A 482 11.94 -27.72 -4.52
N PRO A 483 12.17 -27.07 -3.35
CA PRO A 483 11.22 -26.21 -2.64
C PRO A 483 11.09 -24.83 -3.26
N LEU A 484 9.86 -24.28 -3.26
CA LEU A 484 9.62 -22.92 -3.68
C LEU A 484 9.91 -21.95 -2.52
N VAL A 485 10.60 -20.87 -2.79
CA VAL A 485 11.00 -19.84 -1.81
C VAL A 485 10.58 -18.47 -2.30
N LEU A 486 9.98 -17.68 -1.41
CA LEU A 486 9.73 -16.25 -1.64
C LEU A 486 10.97 -15.47 -1.17
N GLY A 487 11.64 -14.78 -2.06
CA GLY A 487 12.91 -14.14 -1.76
C GLY A 487 13.34 -13.06 -2.76
N PRO A 488 14.54 -12.50 -2.56
CA PRO A 488 15.08 -11.46 -3.43
C PRO A 488 15.39 -11.97 -4.84
N LEU A 489 15.05 -11.16 -5.84
CA LEU A 489 15.39 -11.35 -7.26
C LEU A 489 16.47 -10.33 -7.69
N PHE A 490 16.80 -10.27 -8.97
CA PHE A 490 17.87 -9.42 -9.50
C PHE A 490 17.75 -7.94 -9.09
N GLY A 491 16.54 -7.41 -9.01
CA GLY A 491 16.30 -6.02 -8.59
C GLY A 491 16.64 -5.72 -7.13
N ALA A 492 16.89 -6.75 -6.31
CA ALA A 492 17.30 -6.61 -4.91
C ALA A 492 18.80 -6.79 -4.69
N HIS A 493 19.61 -6.86 -5.76
CA HIS A 493 21.05 -7.12 -5.64
C HIS A 493 21.92 -6.00 -6.22
N GLY A 494 23.13 -5.87 -5.67
CA GLY A 494 24.15 -4.94 -6.13
C GLY A 494 23.71 -3.49 -5.99
N ALA A 495 23.78 -2.73 -7.09
CA ALA A 495 23.36 -1.33 -7.16
C ALA A 495 21.87 -1.16 -7.53
N ALA A 496 21.23 -2.20 -8.07
CA ALA A 496 19.87 -2.14 -8.57
C ALA A 496 18.82 -1.59 -7.57
N PRO A 497 18.86 -1.93 -6.27
CA PRO A 497 17.90 -1.39 -5.32
C PRO A 497 17.81 0.14 -5.31
N ALA A 498 18.94 0.83 -5.30
CA ALA A 498 18.98 2.30 -5.31
C ALA A 498 18.49 2.86 -6.65
N ASP A 499 18.89 2.24 -7.78
CA ASP A 499 18.51 2.68 -9.12
C ASP A 499 17.03 2.45 -9.43
N LEU A 500 16.42 1.42 -8.83
CA LEU A 500 15.00 1.08 -8.99
C LEU A 500 14.07 1.81 -8.00
N SER A 501 14.62 2.56 -7.06
CA SER A 501 13.84 3.20 -6.00
C SER A 501 14.06 4.71 -5.94
N VAL A 502 13.17 5.41 -5.26
CA VAL A 502 13.30 6.85 -5.04
C VAL A 502 13.36 7.19 -3.56
N ALA A 503 13.97 8.32 -3.25
CA ALA A 503 13.87 8.99 -1.96
C ALA A 503 12.84 10.12 -2.08
N PHE A 504 11.73 10.00 -1.37
CA PHE A 504 10.75 11.07 -1.24
C PHE A 504 11.25 12.08 -0.21
N VAL A 505 11.40 13.31 -0.65
CA VAL A 505 12.01 14.38 0.14
C VAL A 505 11.19 15.66 0.04
N SER A 506 11.49 16.66 0.87
CA SER A 506 10.95 18.00 0.71
C SER A 506 11.37 18.61 -0.63
N ARG A 507 10.63 19.62 -1.11
CA ARG A 507 11.00 20.35 -2.33
C ARG A 507 12.39 20.97 -2.22
N ALA A 508 12.71 21.59 -1.08
CA ALA A 508 14.01 22.23 -0.85
C ALA A 508 15.18 21.23 -0.97
N ALA A 509 15.03 20.02 -0.40
CA ALA A 509 16.06 18.99 -0.49
C ALA A 509 16.19 18.38 -1.88
N ALA A 510 15.11 18.30 -2.66
CA ALA A 510 15.16 17.87 -4.05
C ALA A 510 15.94 18.88 -4.93
N GLU A 511 15.69 20.18 -4.73
CA GLU A 511 16.38 21.27 -5.43
C GLU A 511 17.86 21.35 -5.02
N ALA A 512 18.18 21.19 -3.73
CA ALA A 512 19.57 21.19 -3.22
C ALA A 512 20.40 20.05 -3.84
N GLY A 513 19.84 18.87 -3.98
CA GLY A 513 20.50 17.73 -4.64
C GLY A 513 20.87 18.00 -6.08
N SER A 514 20.07 18.80 -6.79
CA SER A 514 20.34 19.21 -8.17
C SER A 514 21.40 20.32 -8.28
N SER A 515 21.57 21.13 -7.23
CA SER A 515 22.46 22.30 -7.22
C SER A 515 23.84 22.04 -6.61
N GLY A 516 24.07 20.87 -5.97
CA GLY A 516 25.31 20.56 -5.28
C GLY A 516 25.55 21.43 -4.03
N SER A 517 24.51 21.74 -3.30
CA SER A 517 24.57 22.58 -2.10
C SER A 517 25.53 21.99 -1.05
N PRO A 518 26.40 22.82 -0.41
CA PRO A 518 27.27 22.36 0.66
C PRO A 518 26.50 21.97 1.95
N TYR A 519 25.24 22.33 2.05
CA TYR A 519 24.35 21.97 3.17
C TYR A 519 23.56 20.69 2.92
N ASP A 520 23.78 20.02 1.80
CA ASP A 520 23.13 18.77 1.48
C ASP A 520 23.72 17.61 2.28
N ALA A 521 23.01 17.16 3.30
CA ALA A 521 23.42 16.03 4.14
C ALA A 521 23.06 14.66 3.57
N LEU A 522 22.26 14.59 2.50
CA LEU A 522 21.79 13.33 1.95
C LEU A 522 22.91 12.57 1.22
N THR A 523 23.16 11.35 1.69
CA THR A 523 24.19 10.46 1.11
C THR A 523 23.61 9.40 0.18
N THR A 524 22.28 9.37 -0.02
CA THR A 524 21.62 8.37 -0.88
C THR A 524 21.98 8.52 -2.36
N ARG A 525 22.11 7.39 -3.04
CA ARG A 525 22.25 7.29 -4.49
C ARG A 525 20.92 7.36 -5.25
N ARG A 526 19.80 7.26 -4.52
CA ARG A 526 18.47 7.26 -5.11
C ARG A 526 18.14 8.59 -5.75
N ARG A 527 17.33 8.55 -6.81
CA ARG A 527 16.70 9.75 -7.35
C ARG A 527 15.82 10.39 -6.27
N ARG A 528 16.01 11.67 -6.02
CA ARG A 528 15.18 12.44 -5.08
C ARG A 528 13.92 12.93 -5.78
N VAL A 529 12.79 12.74 -5.14
CA VAL A 529 11.47 13.16 -5.63
C VAL A 529 10.82 14.03 -4.58
N ALA A 530 10.47 15.25 -4.96
CA ALA A 530 9.79 16.17 -4.08
C ALA A 530 8.36 15.71 -3.81
N VAL A 531 7.95 15.66 -2.53
CA VAL A 531 6.53 15.56 -2.16
C VAL A 531 5.81 16.85 -2.49
N ARG A 532 4.50 16.77 -2.79
CA ARG A 532 3.70 17.93 -3.16
C ARG A 532 2.20 17.70 -3.02
N GLY A 533 1.44 18.79 -2.79
CA GLY A 533 -0.01 18.74 -2.71
C GLY A 533 -0.51 18.06 -1.44
N THR A 534 0.20 18.23 -0.32
CA THR A 534 -0.16 17.66 0.97
C THR A 534 -1.05 18.56 1.82
N ARG A 535 -1.22 19.83 1.40
CA ARG A 535 -1.97 20.83 2.15
C ARG A 535 -3.31 21.13 1.48
N GLY A 536 -4.29 21.54 2.29
CA GLY A 536 -5.64 21.82 1.81
C GLY A 536 -6.43 20.59 1.36
N ILE A 537 -5.97 19.39 1.70
CA ILE A 537 -6.65 18.12 1.42
C ILE A 537 -7.26 17.53 2.70
N GLY A 538 -8.21 16.63 2.53
CA GLY A 538 -8.90 15.96 3.63
C GLY A 538 -9.52 14.63 3.22
N PRO A 539 -10.40 14.04 4.04
CA PRO A 539 -11.09 12.79 3.70
C PRO A 539 -11.85 12.85 2.38
N ALA A 540 -12.37 14.04 1.99
CA ALA A 540 -13.10 14.22 0.73
C ALA A 540 -12.24 13.97 -0.52
N ASP A 541 -10.92 14.05 -0.40
CA ASP A 541 -9.97 13.81 -1.50
C ASP A 541 -9.53 12.34 -1.60
N MET A 542 -9.95 11.49 -0.65
CA MET A 542 -9.58 10.09 -0.62
C MET A 542 -10.41 9.29 -1.62
N ILE A 543 -9.75 8.70 -2.61
CA ILE A 543 -10.38 7.91 -3.66
C ILE A 543 -11.20 6.76 -3.04
N ARG A 544 -12.50 6.67 -3.41
CA ARG A 544 -13.46 5.65 -2.92
C ARG A 544 -13.67 5.62 -1.40
N ASN A 545 -13.11 6.59 -0.66
CA ASN A 545 -13.14 6.69 0.79
C ASN A 545 -13.40 8.15 1.23
N ALA A 546 -14.27 8.84 0.51
CA ALA A 546 -14.53 10.27 0.68
C ALA A 546 -15.73 10.59 1.60
N ARG A 547 -16.22 9.61 2.37
CA ARG A 547 -17.39 9.83 3.23
C ARG A 547 -17.00 10.68 4.42
N LEU A 548 -17.65 11.83 4.54
CA LEU A 548 -17.68 12.64 5.74
C LEU A 548 -18.89 12.28 6.60
N GLY A 549 -18.82 12.56 7.89
CA GLY A 549 -19.92 12.36 8.82
C GLY A 549 -19.47 12.73 10.23
N ARG A 550 -20.42 12.97 11.10
CA ARG A 550 -20.11 13.27 12.49
C ARG A 550 -19.91 11.98 13.27
N VAL A 551 -18.67 11.67 13.63
CA VAL A 551 -18.33 10.59 14.55
C VAL A 551 -18.38 11.10 15.98
N ASP A 552 -19.19 10.48 16.83
CA ASP A 552 -19.22 10.74 18.27
C ASP A 552 -18.89 9.43 19.01
N VAL A 553 -18.16 9.56 20.12
CA VAL A 553 -17.78 8.44 20.99
C VAL A 553 -18.22 8.77 22.42
N ASP A 554 -19.01 7.91 23.03
CA ASP A 554 -19.32 8.03 24.47
C ASP A 554 -18.11 7.55 25.28
N PRO A 555 -17.47 8.42 26.06
CA PRO A 555 -16.25 8.06 26.79
C PRO A 555 -16.48 7.07 27.94
N ARG A 556 -17.74 6.80 28.33
CA ARG A 556 -18.08 5.92 29.45
C ARG A 556 -18.19 4.46 29.04
N ASP A 557 -18.77 4.19 27.88
CA ASP A 557 -19.04 2.84 27.40
C ASP A 557 -18.41 2.51 26.04
N GLY A 558 -17.74 3.50 25.41
CA GLY A 558 -17.09 3.34 24.11
C GLY A 558 -18.08 3.21 22.94
N LEU A 559 -19.36 3.56 23.13
CA LEU A 559 -20.33 3.54 22.05
C LEU A 559 -19.97 4.59 21.00
N VAL A 560 -19.84 4.12 19.77
CA VAL A 560 -19.54 4.98 18.60
C VAL A 560 -20.81 5.19 17.78
N THR A 561 -21.03 6.42 17.35
CA THR A 561 -22.08 6.75 16.38
C THR A 561 -21.52 7.53 15.20
N LEU A 562 -22.09 7.31 14.02
CA LEU A 562 -21.86 8.11 12.82
C LEU A 562 -23.19 8.78 12.45
N ASP A 563 -23.23 10.12 12.42
CA ASP A 563 -24.45 10.88 12.15
C ASP A 563 -25.62 10.50 13.10
N ARG A 564 -25.30 10.16 14.35
CA ARG A 564 -26.20 9.68 15.42
C ARG A 564 -26.65 8.20 15.30
N GLU A 565 -26.30 7.51 14.22
CA GLU A 565 -26.59 6.08 14.07
C GLU A 565 -25.47 5.25 14.70
N PRO A 566 -25.80 4.22 15.51
CA PRO A 566 -24.79 3.38 16.15
C PRO A 566 -23.91 2.65 15.12
N VAL A 567 -22.60 2.73 15.31
CA VAL A 567 -21.58 2.05 14.50
C VAL A 567 -20.88 1.02 15.38
N ARG A 568 -21.12 -0.25 15.11
CA ARG A 568 -20.54 -1.34 15.91
C ARG A 568 -20.41 -2.62 15.10
N SER A 569 -19.39 -3.39 15.39
CA SER A 569 -19.17 -4.74 14.88
C SER A 569 -18.68 -5.63 16.03
N GLY A 570 -19.06 -6.89 16.02
CA GLY A 570 -18.58 -7.87 16.99
C GLY A 570 -17.18 -8.38 16.66
N PRO A 571 -16.51 -9.06 17.61
CA PRO A 571 -15.22 -9.67 17.33
C PRO A 571 -15.38 -10.85 16.37
N ALA A 572 -14.59 -10.86 15.28
CA ALA A 572 -14.55 -11.96 14.34
C ALA A 572 -14.14 -13.27 15.02
N GLN A 573 -14.86 -14.35 14.73
CA GLN A 573 -14.53 -15.70 15.20
C GLN A 573 -13.53 -16.38 14.26
N GLU A 574 -13.58 -16.04 12.97
CA GLU A 574 -12.66 -16.50 11.94
C GLU A 574 -12.12 -15.29 11.17
N VAL A 575 -10.84 -15.31 10.87
CA VAL A 575 -10.14 -14.29 10.09
C VAL A 575 -9.61 -14.93 8.83
N SER A 576 -10.14 -14.53 7.68
CA SER A 576 -9.69 -15.00 6.37
C SER A 576 -8.25 -14.60 6.06
N LEU A 577 -7.64 -15.26 5.08
CA LEU A 577 -6.26 -15.09 4.62
C LEU A 577 -5.18 -15.44 5.66
N ASN A 578 -5.55 -15.64 6.90
CA ASN A 578 -4.59 -15.91 7.99
C ASN A 578 -3.87 -17.25 7.78
N ARG A 579 -4.60 -18.28 7.38
CA ARG A 579 -4.04 -19.60 7.06
C ARG A 579 -3.05 -19.54 5.90
N LEU A 580 -3.37 -18.78 4.86
CA LEU A 580 -2.52 -18.61 3.67
C LEU A 580 -1.21 -17.88 3.98
N TYR A 581 -1.18 -17.05 5.00
CA TYR A 581 0.03 -16.35 5.43
C TYR A 581 1.11 -17.33 5.95
N PHE A 582 0.69 -18.41 6.59
CA PHE A 582 1.59 -19.40 7.18
C PHE A 582 1.87 -20.61 6.27
N LEU A 583 1.17 -20.73 5.15
CA LEU A 583 1.41 -21.77 4.13
C LEU A 583 2.43 -21.26 3.06
#